data_b6e23be8d32e1cbef7ec7677e679058c
#
_entry.id   b6e23be8d32e1cbef7ec7677e679058c
#
_cell.length_a   1.000
_cell.length_b   1.000
_cell.length_c   1.000
_cell.angle_alpha   90.00
_cell.angle_beta   90.00
_cell.angle_gamma   90.00
#
_symmetry.space_group_name_H-M   'P 1'
#
loop_
_entity.id
_entity.type
_entity.pdbx_description
1 polymer ?
#
loop_
_entity_poly.entity_id
_entity_poly.type
_entity_poly.pdbx_seq_one_letter_code
_entity_poly.pdbx_strand_id
1 'polypeptide(L)'
;MAVFEMQNARKAFGALEVLKGVSLKVEKGEVVSIIGPSGGGKSTMLRCATLLETMDGGTLSYGENVAAREENGKSVYAGKAALAQVRRQFGLVFQQFDLFPH
;
A
#
# COMPACT_ATOMS: atom_id res chain seq x y z
N MET A 1 -11.25 13.13 3.51
CA MET A 1 -10.31 12.32 4.28
C MET A 1 -9.95 11.07 3.48
N ALA A 2 -8.67 10.80 3.33
CA ALA A 2 -8.23 9.63 2.59
C ALA A 2 -8.55 8.36 3.37
N VAL A 3 -9.11 7.37 2.69
CA VAL A 3 -9.35 6.05 3.30
C VAL A 3 -8.14 5.14 3.14
N PHE A 4 -7.26 5.46 2.19
CA PHE A 4 -6.03 4.74 1.96
C PHE A 4 -5.00 5.71 1.40
N GLU A 5 -3.77 5.61 1.85
CA GLU A 5 -2.68 6.42 1.30
C GLU A 5 -1.37 5.65 1.35
N MET A 6 -0.67 5.65 0.23
CA MET A 6 0.67 5.11 0.10
C MET A 6 1.55 6.24 -0.44
N GLN A 7 2.63 6.57 0.24
CA GLN A 7 3.52 7.66 -0.17
C GLN A 7 4.94 7.16 -0.32
N ASN A 8 5.51 7.44 -1.48
CA ASN A 8 6.91 7.13 -1.78
C ASN A 8 7.28 5.68 -1.54
N ALA A 9 6.36 4.76 -1.89
CA ALA A 9 6.58 3.34 -1.67
C ALA A 9 7.75 2.84 -2.51
N ARG A 10 8.70 2.21 -1.86
CA ARG A 10 9.88 1.64 -2.52
C ARG A 10 10.01 0.18 -2.11
N LYS A 11 10.29 -0.66 -3.08
CA LYS A 11 10.49 -2.08 -2.86
C LYS A 11 11.43 -2.64 -3.90
N ALA A 12 12.42 -3.39 -3.44
CA ALA A 12 13.36 -4.08 -4.31
C ALA A 12 13.48 -5.53 -3.90
N PHE A 13 13.73 -6.37 -4.87
CA PHE A 13 14.03 -7.78 -4.64
C PHE A 13 15.45 -8.00 -5.15
N GLY A 14 16.41 -8.03 -4.22
CA GLY A 14 17.81 -8.02 -4.57
C GLY A 14 18.18 -6.73 -5.28
N ALA A 15 18.74 -6.84 -6.47
CA ALA A 15 19.13 -5.67 -7.28
C ALA A 15 17.98 -5.11 -8.12
N LEU A 16 16.81 -5.77 -8.12
CA LEU A 16 15.68 -5.34 -8.94
C LEU A 16 14.76 -4.44 -8.15
N GLU A 17 14.75 -3.16 -8.48
CA GLU A 17 13.80 -2.20 -7.92
C GLU A 17 12.47 -2.33 -8.65
N VAL A 18 11.43 -2.73 -7.91
CA VAL A 18 10.08 -2.90 -8.46
C VAL A 18 9.22 -1.67 -8.21
N LEU A 19 9.28 -1.12 -7.00
CA LEU A 19 8.60 0.14 -6.67
C LEU A 19 9.64 1.22 -6.45
N LYS A 20 9.49 2.32 -7.17
CA LYS A 20 10.49 3.39 -7.21
C LYS A 20 9.91 4.73 -6.75
N GLY A 21 9.23 4.73 -5.62
CA GLY A 21 8.61 5.93 -5.09
C GLY A 21 7.18 6.09 -5.57
N VAL A 22 6.40 5.04 -5.46
CA VAL A 22 4.99 5.04 -5.88
C VAL A 22 4.14 5.74 -4.82
N SER A 23 3.28 6.66 -5.26
CA SER A 23 2.34 7.32 -4.37
C SER A 23 0.93 7.13 -4.90
N LEU A 24 0.01 6.78 -4.00
CA LEU A 24 -1.38 6.55 -4.34
C LEU A 24 -2.24 6.98 -3.16
N LYS A 25 -3.30 7.72 -3.44
CA LYS A 25 -4.22 8.20 -2.42
C LYS A 25 -5.64 7.93 -2.88
N VAL A 26 -6.46 7.37 -2.01
CA VAL A 26 -7.87 7.09 -2.29
C VAL A 26 -8.72 7.83 -1.27
N GLU A 27 -9.60 8.70 -1.75
CA GLU A 27 -10.56 9.41 -0.91
C GLU A 27 -11.83 8.58 -0.74
N LYS A 28 -12.57 8.87 0.32
CA LYS A 28 -13.83 8.19 0.58
C LYS A 28 -14.79 8.40 -0.60
N GLY A 29 -15.36 7.31 -1.07
CA GLY A 29 -16.30 7.35 -2.19
C GLY A 29 -15.67 7.25 -3.57
N GLU A 30 -14.34 7.35 -3.67
CA GLU A 30 -13.68 7.18 -4.95
C GLU A 30 -13.60 5.71 -5.33
N VAL A 31 -13.68 5.44 -6.62
CA VAL A 31 -13.40 4.11 -7.16
C VAL A 31 -12.11 4.21 -7.94
N VAL A 32 -11.14 3.42 -7.56
CA VAL A 32 -9.82 3.43 -8.20
C VAL A 32 -9.60 2.10 -8.90
N SER A 33 -9.34 2.18 -10.21
CA SER A 33 -8.96 1.02 -11.00
C SER A 33 -7.47 1.06 -11.24
N ILE A 34 -6.78 0.01 -10.83
CA ILE A 34 -5.37 -0.12 -11.11
C ILE A 34 -5.21 -0.94 -12.37
N ILE A 35 -5.11 -0.24 -13.48
CA ILE A 35 -5.00 -0.84 -14.80
C ILE A 35 -3.60 -0.56 -15.33
N GLY A 36 -2.96 -1.60 -15.81
CA GLY A 36 -1.66 -1.42 -16.41
C GLY A 36 -1.15 -2.75 -16.93
N PRO A 37 -0.05 -2.72 -17.68
CA PRO A 37 0.54 -3.96 -18.15
C PRO A 37 0.86 -4.86 -16.95
N SER A 38 0.65 -6.15 -17.11
CA SER A 38 1.02 -7.09 -16.08
C SER A 38 2.54 -7.07 -15.92
N GLY A 39 2.99 -6.34 -14.93
CA GLY A 39 4.39 -6.25 -14.58
C GLY A 39 4.50 -6.36 -13.09
N GLY A 40 5.69 -6.60 -12.60
CA GLY A 40 5.93 -6.83 -11.19
C GLY A 40 5.45 -5.71 -10.28
N GLY A 41 5.46 -4.46 -10.76
CA GLY A 41 5.13 -3.30 -9.94
C GLY A 41 3.70 -3.30 -9.44
N LYS A 42 2.73 -3.64 -10.27
CA LYS A 42 1.32 -3.64 -9.88
C LYS A 42 1.05 -4.67 -8.79
N SER A 43 1.48 -5.90 -9.00
CA SER A 43 1.30 -6.97 -8.02
C SER A 43 2.03 -6.68 -6.73
N THR A 44 3.24 -6.18 -6.82
CA THR A 44 4.04 -5.83 -5.64
C THR A 44 3.39 -4.72 -4.85
N MET A 45 2.85 -3.70 -5.53
CA MET A 45 2.14 -2.61 -4.86
C MET A 45 0.95 -3.14 -4.08
N LEU A 46 0.16 -4.05 -4.68
CA LEU A 46 -0.98 -4.65 -4.01
C LEU A 46 -0.58 -5.47 -2.80
N ARG A 47 0.51 -6.22 -2.91
CA ARG A 47 1.02 -7.01 -1.78
C ARG A 47 1.48 -6.10 -0.65
N CYS A 48 2.14 -5.00 -0.97
CA CYS A 48 2.55 -4.04 0.05
C CYS A 48 1.33 -3.39 0.71
N ALA A 49 0.32 -3.05 -0.07
CA ALA A 49 -0.90 -2.43 0.45
C ALA A 49 -1.64 -3.36 1.40
N THR A 50 -1.60 -4.66 1.15
CA THR A 50 -2.31 -5.66 1.97
C THR A 50 -1.44 -6.31 3.02
N LEU A 51 -0.24 -5.80 3.24
CA LEU A 51 0.72 -6.32 4.23
C LEU A 51 1.21 -7.73 3.94
N LEU A 52 1.08 -8.20 2.71
CA LEU A 52 1.67 -9.47 2.28
C LEU A 52 3.16 -9.32 1.99
N GLU A 53 3.60 -8.09 1.74
CA GLU A 53 5.00 -7.73 1.59
C GLU A 53 5.27 -6.48 2.40
N THR A 54 6.50 -6.28 2.83
CA THR A 54 6.91 -5.06 3.48
C THR A 54 7.63 -4.15 2.50
N MET A 55 7.32 -2.85 2.57
CA MET A 55 8.04 -1.85 1.77
C MET A 55 9.43 -1.63 2.35
N ASP A 56 10.38 -1.32 1.48
CA ASP A 56 11.72 -0.93 1.93
C ASP A 56 11.72 0.53 2.39
N GLY A 57 10.91 1.37 1.76
CA GLY A 57 10.73 2.75 2.16
C GLY A 57 9.33 3.22 1.83
N GLY A 58 8.93 4.34 2.42
CA GLY A 58 7.62 4.92 2.20
C GLY A 58 6.70 4.79 3.40
N THR A 59 5.54 5.42 3.29
CA THR A 59 4.52 5.44 4.34
C THR A 59 3.24 4.81 3.80
N LEU A 60 2.56 4.04 4.65
CA LEU A 60 1.31 3.39 4.31
C LEU A 60 0.30 3.63 5.42
N SER A 61 -0.88 4.13 5.07
CA SER A 61 -1.93 4.36 6.06
C SER A 61 -3.30 4.01 5.50
N TYR A 62 -4.19 3.63 6.40
CA TYR A 62 -5.60 3.35 6.13
C TYR A 62 -6.43 4.24 7.06
N GLY A 63 -6.96 5.33 6.52
CA GLY A 63 -7.64 6.32 7.32
C GLY A 63 -6.68 6.91 8.33
N GLU A 64 -7.01 6.82 9.61
CA GLU A 64 -6.18 7.31 10.70
C GLU A 64 -5.16 6.29 11.18
N ASN A 65 -5.24 5.06 10.67
CA ASN A 65 -4.36 4.00 11.13
C ASN A 65 -3.13 3.91 10.24
N VAL A 66 -1.97 4.21 10.80
CA VAL A 66 -0.71 4.15 10.08
C VAL A 66 -0.14 2.74 10.18
N ALA A 67 0.00 2.06 9.04
CA ALA A 67 0.58 0.72 9.01
C ALA A 67 2.10 0.78 8.99
N ALA A 68 2.66 1.73 8.25
CA ALA A 68 4.10 1.92 8.16
C ALA A 68 4.41 3.39 8.02
N ARG A 69 5.45 3.84 8.69
CA ARG A 69 5.92 5.23 8.63
C ARG A 69 7.36 5.23 8.15
N GLU A 70 7.68 6.13 7.23
CA GLU A 70 9.06 6.23 6.79
C GLU A 70 9.90 6.99 7.82
N GLU A 71 11.00 6.37 8.24
CA GLU A 71 11.96 6.96 9.15
C GLU A 71 13.35 6.66 8.61
N ASN A 72 14.13 7.71 8.38
CA ASN A 72 15.52 7.60 7.88
C ASN A 72 15.59 6.78 6.59
N GLY A 73 14.62 6.97 5.70
CA GLY A 73 14.58 6.29 4.41
C GLY A 73 14.10 4.85 4.44
N LYS A 74 13.63 4.38 5.59
CA LYS A 74 13.12 3.01 5.73
C LYS A 74 11.71 3.02 6.29
N SER A 75 10.90 2.05 5.86
CA SER A 75 9.57 1.88 6.42
C SER A 75 9.64 1.17 7.76
N VAL A 76 9.07 1.79 8.78
CA VAL A 76 8.96 1.21 10.12
C VAL A 76 7.51 0.85 10.34
N TYR A 77 7.23 -0.42 10.53
CA TYR A 77 5.87 -0.92 10.65
C TYR A 77 5.34 -0.83 12.08
N ALA A 78 4.04 -0.59 12.18
CA ALA A 78 3.35 -0.51 13.48
C ALA A 78 3.31 -1.86 14.16
N GLY A 79 2.95 -1.86 15.45
CA GLY A 79 2.83 -3.09 16.21
C GLY A 79 1.62 -3.93 15.81
N LYS A 80 1.52 -5.12 16.34
CA LYS A 80 0.50 -6.10 15.96
C LYS A 80 -0.92 -5.60 16.11
N ALA A 81 -1.20 -4.86 17.18
CA ALA A 81 -2.56 -4.35 17.42
C ALA A 81 -2.97 -3.34 16.37
N ALA A 82 -2.05 -2.42 16.01
CA ALA A 82 -2.32 -1.42 14.98
C ALA A 82 -2.47 -2.07 13.61
N LEU A 83 -1.62 -3.06 13.29
CA LEU A 83 -1.73 -3.78 12.02
C LEU A 83 -3.02 -4.58 11.94
N ALA A 84 -3.51 -5.11 13.06
CA ALA A 84 -4.79 -5.81 13.08
C ALA A 84 -5.95 -4.87 12.70
N GLN A 85 -5.91 -3.62 13.18
CA GLN A 85 -6.90 -2.61 12.80
C GLN A 85 -6.82 -2.30 11.31
N VAL A 86 -5.61 -2.20 10.77
CA VAL A 86 -5.40 -1.97 9.34
C VAL A 86 -6.01 -3.11 8.52
N ARG A 87 -5.79 -4.35 8.94
CA ARG A 87 -6.33 -5.52 8.23
C ARG A 87 -7.85 -5.53 8.20
N ARG A 88 -8.50 -5.04 9.25
CA ARG A 88 -9.97 -4.96 9.29
C ARG A 88 -10.51 -3.98 8.26
N GLN A 89 -9.72 -3.00 7.87
CA GLN A 89 -10.14 -2.00 6.89
C GLN A 89 -9.97 -2.46 5.46
N PHE A 90 -9.23 -3.54 5.21
CA PHE A 90 -8.98 -4.03 3.86
C PHE A 90 -10.29 -4.27 3.09
N GLY A 91 -11.24 -4.96 3.72
CA GLY A 91 -12.50 -5.28 3.06
C GLY A 91 -13.27 -4.04 2.63
N LEU A 92 -13.28 -3.00 3.46
CA LEU A 92 -13.97 -1.76 3.15
C LEU A 92 -13.25 -0.96 2.07
N VAL A 93 -11.93 -0.88 2.15
CA VAL A 93 -11.14 -0.12 1.19
C VAL A 93 -11.15 -0.80 -0.18
N PHE A 94 -10.95 -2.11 -0.20
CA PHE A 94 -10.83 -2.83 -1.48
C PHE A 94 -12.14 -3.02 -2.21
N GLN A 95 -13.27 -2.69 -1.60
CA GLN A 95 -14.50 -2.55 -2.34
C GLN A 95 -14.45 -1.37 -3.32
N GLN A 96 -13.57 -0.41 -3.05
CA GLN A 96 -13.40 0.77 -3.89
C GLN A 96 -12.30 0.60 -4.93
N PHE A 97 -11.58 -0.52 -4.89
CA PHE A 97 -10.53 -0.81 -5.85
C PHE A 97 -10.99 -1.88 -6.82
N ASP A 98 -10.71 -1.68 -8.10
CA ASP A 98 -10.83 -2.75 -9.08
C ASP A 98 -9.45 -3.39 -9.20
N LEU A 99 -9.17 -4.31 -8.28
CA LEU A 99 -7.84 -4.87 -8.12
C LEU A 99 -7.62 -6.18 -8.87
N PHE A 100 -8.70 -6.78 -9.36
CA PHE A 100 -8.60 -8.08 -9.96
C PHE A 100 -8.50 -7.94 -11.47
N PRO A 101 -7.54 -8.61 -12.09
CA PRO A 101 -7.49 -8.65 -13.54
C PRO A 101 -8.73 -9.36 -14.06
N HIS A 102 -9.34 -8.76 -15.02
CA HIS A 102 -10.52 -9.34 -15.67
C HIS A 102 -10.11 -10.04 -16.95
#